data_942721d2ed9cfd8817e974d55121d116
#
_entry.id   942721d2ed9cfd8817e974d55121d116
#
_cell.length_a   1.000
_cell.length_b   1.000
_cell.length_c   1.000
_cell.angle_alpha   90.00
_cell.angle_beta   90.00
_cell.angle_gamma   90.00
#
_symmetry.space_group_name_H-M   'P 1'
#
loop_
_entity.id
_entity.type
_entity.pdbx_description
1 polymer ?
#
loop_
_entity_poly.entity_id
_entity_poly.type
_entity_poly.pdbx_seq_one_letter_code
_entity_poly.pdbx_strand_id
1 'polypeptide(L)'
;TMYRFANLVSPEDLQAIASYLYLEMIKQGYTSVAEFHYVHHQPNGQPYSCASQLSQSIINAANITGINLTLLPVLYMTAGFDGQPLLEEQKRFGNSVARYIDIHNDAAQYCADESQHNVGIALHSLRAVPTEPMSEVINHFANNSSVCPIHVHIAEQTREVEHAIASLGKRPVEWLLENHAVDKQ
;
A
#
# COMPACT_ATOMS: atom_id res chain seq x y z
N THR A 1 -13.63 11.77 8.37
CA THR A 1 -12.75 12.08 9.52
C THR A 1 -11.33 11.57 9.26
N MET A 2 -11.12 10.34 8.75
CA MET A 2 -9.81 9.75 8.42
C MET A 2 -9.03 10.63 7.42
N TYR A 3 -9.60 10.96 6.29
CA TYR A 3 -8.96 11.80 5.27
C TYR A 3 -8.46 13.15 5.79
N ARG A 4 -9.22 13.77 6.72
CA ARG A 4 -8.80 15.03 7.33
C ARG A 4 -7.48 14.88 8.10
N PHE A 5 -7.31 13.80 8.86
CA PHE A 5 -6.06 13.55 9.58
C PHE A 5 -4.95 13.13 8.63
N ALA A 6 -5.22 12.21 7.71
CA ALA A 6 -4.25 11.78 6.72
C ALA A 6 -3.64 12.94 5.93
N ASN A 7 -4.42 14.00 5.67
CA ASN A 7 -3.96 15.20 4.93
C ASN A 7 -3.20 16.23 5.79
N LEU A 8 -3.10 16.04 7.10
CA LEU A 8 -2.34 16.93 8.00
C LEU A 8 -0.97 16.37 8.39
N VAL A 9 -0.78 15.05 8.31
CA VAL A 9 0.41 14.37 8.80
C VAL A 9 1.62 14.71 7.91
N SER A 10 2.69 15.23 8.52
CA SER A 10 4.00 15.41 7.88
C SER A 10 4.82 14.10 7.93
N PRO A 11 5.96 14.00 7.20
CA PRO A 11 6.87 12.86 7.34
C PRO A 11 7.35 12.65 8.78
N GLU A 12 7.65 13.74 9.50
CA GLU A 12 8.10 13.72 10.89
C GLU A 12 6.99 13.26 11.84
N ASP A 13 5.75 13.75 11.64
CA ASP A 13 4.59 13.30 12.40
C ASP A 13 4.32 11.81 12.17
N LEU A 14 4.41 11.36 10.92
CA LEU A 14 4.22 9.95 10.57
C LEU A 14 5.23 9.05 11.27
N GLN A 15 6.52 9.44 11.25
CA GLN A 15 7.57 8.70 11.95
C GLN A 15 7.31 8.66 13.47
N ALA A 16 6.94 9.78 14.07
CA ALA A 16 6.67 9.85 15.52
C ALA A 16 5.47 8.98 15.90
N ILE A 17 4.38 9.05 15.13
CA ILE A 17 3.16 8.26 15.35
C ILE A 17 3.46 6.76 15.20
N ALA A 18 4.15 6.36 14.12
CA ALA A 18 4.52 4.97 13.89
C ALA A 18 5.46 4.45 14.98
N SER A 19 6.47 5.23 15.39
CA SER A 19 7.37 4.84 16.48
C SER A 19 6.61 4.60 17.78
N TYR A 20 5.69 5.47 18.13
CA TYR A 20 4.85 5.29 19.32
C TYR A 20 3.99 4.03 19.22
N LEU A 21 3.32 3.83 18.08
CA LEU A 21 2.48 2.65 17.85
C LEU A 21 3.29 1.36 17.94
N TYR A 22 4.45 1.31 17.29
CA TYR A 22 5.30 0.13 17.29
C TYR A 22 5.84 -0.19 18.68
N LEU A 23 6.16 0.82 19.48
CA LEU A 23 6.53 0.66 20.89
C LEU A 23 5.39 0.03 21.70
N GLU A 24 4.16 0.51 21.53
CA GLU A 24 2.99 -0.07 22.19
C GLU A 24 2.74 -1.51 21.71
N MET A 25 2.94 -1.81 20.43
CA MET A 25 2.84 -3.18 19.91
C MET A 25 3.89 -4.11 20.55
N ILE A 26 5.14 -3.69 20.62
CA ILE A 26 6.22 -4.48 21.26
C ILE A 26 5.91 -4.74 22.73
N LYS A 27 5.39 -3.76 23.47
CA LYS A 27 4.97 -3.93 24.87
C LYS A 27 3.87 -4.99 25.05
N GLN A 28 3.08 -5.24 23.99
CA GLN A 28 2.06 -6.30 23.97
C GLN A 28 2.58 -7.63 23.39
N GLY A 29 3.87 -7.72 23.05
CA GLY A 29 4.51 -8.95 22.57
C GLY A 29 4.52 -9.12 21.05
N TYR A 30 4.11 -8.10 20.28
CA TYR A 30 4.28 -8.14 18.83
C TYR A 30 5.76 -7.99 18.47
N THR A 31 6.24 -8.84 17.57
CA THR A 31 7.64 -8.82 17.10
C THR A 31 7.76 -8.35 15.65
N SER A 32 6.66 -8.30 14.93
CA SER A 32 6.63 -7.91 13.52
C SER A 32 5.31 -7.23 13.16
N VAL A 33 5.36 -6.41 12.11
CA VAL A 33 4.20 -5.71 11.54
C VAL A 33 4.26 -5.72 10.03
N ALA A 34 3.10 -5.88 9.38
CA ALA A 34 2.91 -5.61 7.97
C ALA A 34 2.16 -4.29 7.84
N GLU A 35 2.82 -3.29 7.26
CA GLU A 35 2.30 -1.92 7.17
C GLU A 35 1.72 -1.64 5.80
N PHE A 36 0.39 -1.62 5.69
CA PHE A 36 -0.36 -1.31 4.47
C PHE A 36 -0.39 0.20 4.23
N HIS A 37 0.67 0.70 3.59
CA HIS A 37 1.01 2.12 3.53
C HIS A 37 0.60 2.77 2.22
N TYR A 38 -0.41 3.64 2.22
CA TYR A 38 -0.92 4.32 1.01
C TYR A 38 -0.82 5.85 1.03
N VAL A 39 -0.18 6.46 2.02
CA VAL A 39 0.08 7.91 2.06
C VAL A 39 1.44 8.19 1.44
N HIS A 40 1.47 8.57 0.15
CA HIS A 40 2.74 8.69 -0.59
C HIS A 40 3.15 10.13 -0.88
N HIS A 41 2.18 11.02 -1.02
CA HIS A 41 2.41 12.37 -1.53
C HIS A 41 2.14 13.46 -0.50
N GLN A 42 2.48 14.69 -0.88
CA GLN A 42 2.09 15.89 -0.14
C GLN A 42 0.56 16.01 -0.09
N PRO A 43 0.00 16.81 0.83
CA PRO A 43 -1.46 17.00 0.96
C PRO A 43 -2.17 17.42 -0.33
N ASN A 44 -1.48 18.13 -1.21
CA ASN A 44 -1.99 18.56 -2.52
C ASN A 44 -1.85 17.50 -3.62
N GLY A 45 -1.36 16.30 -3.30
CA GLY A 45 -1.11 15.20 -4.24
C GLY A 45 0.20 15.31 -5.02
N GLN A 46 1.01 16.36 -4.79
CA GLN A 46 2.31 16.48 -5.44
C GLN A 46 3.33 15.53 -4.80
N PRO A 47 4.23 14.92 -5.57
CA PRO A 47 5.26 14.06 -5.01
C PRO A 47 6.22 14.86 -4.12
N TYR A 48 6.82 14.18 -3.16
CA TYR A 48 8.02 14.66 -2.48
C TYR A 48 9.22 14.56 -3.42
N SER A 49 10.33 15.21 -3.05
CA SER A 49 11.60 15.10 -3.80
C SER A 49 12.18 13.68 -3.78
N CYS A 50 11.98 12.95 -2.69
CA CYS A 50 12.24 11.53 -2.57
C CYS A 50 10.94 10.76 -2.81
N ALA A 51 10.95 9.76 -3.70
CA ALA A 51 9.75 9.03 -4.09
C ALA A 51 9.10 8.30 -2.89
N SER A 52 9.92 7.73 -2.00
CA SER A 52 9.50 6.95 -0.84
C SER A 52 9.56 7.74 0.48
N GLN A 53 9.54 9.07 0.48
CA GLN A 53 9.73 9.92 1.67
C GLN A 53 8.90 9.47 2.89
N LEU A 54 7.63 9.20 2.71
CA LEU A 54 6.75 8.77 3.80
C LEU A 54 6.97 7.29 4.15
N SER A 55 7.34 6.46 3.19
CA SER A 55 7.77 5.07 3.44
C SER A 55 9.03 5.02 4.30
N GLN A 56 10.01 5.91 4.04
CA GLN A 56 11.22 6.03 4.86
C GLN A 56 10.90 6.43 6.30
N SER A 57 9.89 7.26 6.53
CA SER A 57 9.42 7.59 7.88
C SER A 57 8.94 6.35 8.65
N ILE A 58 8.24 5.44 7.99
CA ILE A 58 7.79 4.16 8.56
C ILE A 58 8.98 3.23 8.84
N ILE A 59 9.92 3.10 7.89
CA ILE A 59 11.14 2.29 8.05
C ILE A 59 11.97 2.82 9.22
N ASN A 60 12.17 4.14 9.32
CA ASN A 60 12.91 4.76 10.43
C ASN A 60 12.22 4.50 11.78
N ALA A 61 10.89 4.52 11.83
CA ALA A 61 10.15 4.18 13.04
C ALA A 61 10.37 2.72 13.45
N ALA A 62 10.41 1.80 12.50
CA ALA A 62 10.71 0.39 12.76
C ALA A 62 12.17 0.21 13.26
N ASN A 63 13.14 0.89 12.63
CA ASN A 63 14.54 0.89 13.06
C ASN A 63 14.71 1.41 14.50
N ILE A 64 14.06 2.52 14.86
CA ILE A 64 14.11 3.12 16.19
C ILE A 64 13.56 2.16 17.24
N THR A 65 12.49 1.44 16.94
CA THR A 65 11.77 0.60 17.90
C THR A 65 12.26 -0.85 17.93
N GLY A 66 12.90 -1.32 16.84
CA GLY A 66 13.37 -2.69 16.69
C GLY A 66 12.29 -3.71 16.31
N ILE A 67 11.10 -3.27 15.88
CA ILE A 67 10.07 -4.17 15.37
C ILE A 67 10.44 -4.62 13.94
N ASN A 68 10.22 -5.89 13.61
CA ASN A 68 10.38 -6.34 12.23
C ASN A 68 9.28 -5.75 11.35
N LEU A 69 9.64 -5.23 10.17
CA LEU A 69 8.71 -4.57 9.27
C LEU A 69 8.60 -5.30 7.92
N THR A 70 7.39 -5.56 7.48
CA THR A 70 7.07 -5.75 6.07
C THR A 70 6.33 -4.51 5.58
N LEU A 71 7.05 -3.61 4.93
CA LEU A 71 6.44 -2.43 4.34
C LEU A 71 5.68 -2.83 3.06
N LEU A 72 4.45 -2.39 2.95
CA LEU A 72 3.56 -2.66 1.83
C LEU A 72 3.12 -1.33 1.20
N PRO A 73 3.93 -0.70 0.33
CA PRO A 73 3.47 0.43 -0.45
C PRO A 73 2.24 0.03 -1.25
N VAL A 74 1.22 0.88 -1.27
CA VAL A 74 -0.09 0.55 -1.84
C VAL A 74 -0.33 1.30 -3.13
N LEU A 75 -0.66 0.59 -4.20
CA LEU A 75 -1.20 1.21 -5.41
C LEU A 75 -2.67 1.60 -5.19
N TYR A 76 -2.98 2.86 -5.44
CA TYR A 76 -4.33 3.45 -5.39
C TYR A 76 -4.52 4.35 -6.59
N MET A 77 -5.52 4.10 -7.45
CA MET A 77 -5.65 4.80 -8.74
C MET A 77 -7.01 5.48 -8.91
N THR A 78 -8.09 4.85 -8.46
CA THR A 78 -9.46 5.30 -8.76
C THR A 78 -10.33 5.36 -7.50
N ALA A 79 -11.38 6.18 -7.52
CA ALA A 79 -12.32 6.32 -6.42
C ALA A 79 -13.41 5.24 -6.42
N GLY A 80 -13.56 4.48 -7.50
CA GLY A 80 -14.61 3.47 -7.67
C GLY A 80 -14.33 2.50 -8.81
N PHE A 81 -15.15 1.42 -8.91
CA PHE A 81 -15.05 0.39 -9.95
C PHE A 81 -15.22 0.91 -11.39
N ASP A 82 -15.87 2.04 -11.55
CA ASP A 82 -16.12 2.72 -12.83
C ASP A 82 -14.97 3.65 -13.26
N GLY A 83 -13.82 3.56 -12.58
CA GLY A 83 -12.64 4.35 -12.91
C GLY A 83 -12.77 5.83 -12.58
N GLN A 84 -13.65 6.20 -11.66
CA GLN A 84 -13.82 7.60 -11.26
C GLN A 84 -12.52 8.21 -10.75
N PRO A 85 -12.24 9.48 -11.10
CA PRO A 85 -11.06 10.17 -10.62
C PRO A 85 -11.05 10.29 -9.09
N LEU A 86 -9.87 10.34 -8.52
CA LEU A 86 -9.69 10.53 -7.09
C LEU A 86 -10.27 11.86 -6.63
N LEU A 87 -10.94 11.82 -5.48
CA LEU A 87 -11.38 13.03 -4.80
C LEU A 87 -10.17 13.85 -4.31
N GLU A 88 -10.35 15.14 -4.07
CA GLU A 88 -9.29 16.02 -3.57
C GLU A 88 -8.58 15.43 -2.34
N GLU A 89 -9.36 14.90 -1.42
CA GLU A 89 -8.87 14.29 -0.18
C GLU A 89 -8.15 12.95 -0.37
N GLN A 90 -8.24 12.34 -1.57
CA GLN A 90 -7.58 11.08 -1.94
C GLN A 90 -6.32 11.28 -2.78
N LYS A 91 -6.07 12.48 -3.28
CA LYS A 91 -4.92 12.77 -4.17
C LYS A 91 -3.58 12.37 -3.55
N ARG A 92 -3.48 12.44 -2.24
CA ARG A 92 -2.29 12.05 -1.49
C ARG A 92 -1.94 10.57 -1.59
N PHE A 93 -2.89 9.73 -2.01
CA PHE A 93 -2.74 8.28 -2.14
C PHE A 93 -2.51 7.85 -3.58
N GLY A 94 -2.87 8.71 -4.53
CA GLY A 94 -2.99 8.35 -5.94
C GLY A 94 -1.66 8.19 -6.65
N ASN A 95 -1.50 7.06 -7.36
CA ASN A 95 -0.32 6.77 -8.17
C ASN A 95 -0.69 6.20 -9.53
N SER A 96 0.12 6.48 -10.55
CA SER A 96 0.22 5.64 -11.74
C SER A 96 1.05 4.39 -11.41
N VAL A 97 0.97 3.36 -12.26
CA VAL A 97 1.80 2.15 -12.11
C VAL A 97 3.30 2.50 -12.10
N ALA A 98 3.75 3.33 -13.04
CA ALA A 98 5.15 3.74 -13.10
C ALA A 98 5.60 4.43 -11.80
N ARG A 99 4.81 5.37 -11.29
CA ARG A 99 5.13 6.07 -10.04
C ARG A 99 5.13 5.13 -8.83
N TYR A 100 4.21 4.18 -8.79
CA TYR A 100 4.15 3.16 -7.76
C TYR A 100 5.42 2.29 -7.75
N ILE A 101 5.88 1.87 -8.92
CA ILE A 101 7.14 1.11 -9.08
C ILE A 101 8.33 1.93 -8.58
N ASP A 102 8.39 3.22 -8.90
CA ASP A 102 9.45 4.11 -8.39
C ASP A 102 9.45 4.18 -6.85
N ILE A 103 8.26 4.33 -6.23
CA ILE A 103 8.11 4.36 -4.77
C ILE A 103 8.59 3.05 -4.14
N HIS A 104 8.17 1.92 -4.71
CA HIS A 104 8.55 0.59 -4.23
C HIS A 104 10.07 0.39 -4.31
N ASN A 105 10.66 0.67 -5.47
CA ASN A 105 12.09 0.47 -5.70
C ASN A 105 12.95 1.36 -4.78
N ASP A 106 12.56 2.61 -4.61
CA ASP A 106 13.24 3.55 -3.71
C ASP A 106 13.12 3.11 -2.24
N ALA A 107 11.95 2.63 -1.81
CA ALA A 107 11.76 2.05 -0.48
C ALA A 107 12.57 0.75 -0.29
N ALA A 108 12.60 -0.12 -1.29
CA ALA A 108 13.37 -1.37 -1.24
C ALA A 108 14.88 -1.10 -1.17
N GLN A 109 15.37 -0.11 -1.90
CA GLN A 109 16.76 0.31 -1.81
C GLN A 109 17.08 0.89 -0.43
N TYR A 110 16.17 1.64 0.16
CA TYR A 110 16.35 2.21 1.50
C TYR A 110 16.38 1.13 2.60
N CYS A 111 15.69 0.00 2.39
CA CYS A 111 15.71 -1.16 3.29
C CYS A 111 16.86 -2.14 3.05
N ALA A 112 17.66 -1.98 2.00
CA ALA A 112 18.57 -3.03 1.51
C ALA A 112 19.60 -3.53 2.54
N ASP A 113 20.01 -2.66 3.45
CA ASP A 113 20.99 -2.98 4.50
C ASP A 113 20.34 -3.47 5.81
N GLU A 114 19.01 -3.54 5.86
CA GLU A 114 18.27 -3.87 7.08
C GLU A 114 17.70 -5.29 7.01
N SER A 115 18.39 -6.26 7.60
CA SER A 115 18.01 -7.68 7.56
C SER A 115 16.65 -7.99 8.21
N GLN A 116 16.08 -7.07 8.98
CA GLN A 116 14.81 -7.24 9.69
C GLN A 116 13.60 -6.63 8.95
N HIS A 117 13.83 -6.00 7.80
CA HIS A 117 12.80 -5.33 7.04
C HIS A 117 12.68 -5.90 5.64
N ASN A 118 11.45 -5.98 5.15
CA ASN A 118 11.10 -6.37 3.80
C ASN A 118 10.16 -5.34 3.17
N VAL A 119 10.19 -5.26 1.85
CA VAL A 119 9.22 -4.49 1.09
C VAL A 119 8.43 -5.45 0.21
N GLY A 120 7.11 -5.49 0.42
CA GLY A 120 6.17 -6.21 -0.42
C GLY A 120 5.40 -5.26 -1.30
N ILE A 121 4.42 -5.76 -2.02
CA ILE A 121 3.50 -4.97 -2.83
C ILE A 121 2.08 -5.04 -2.27
N ALA A 122 1.34 -3.96 -2.43
CA ALA A 122 -0.08 -3.96 -2.10
C ALA A 122 -0.90 -3.25 -3.19
N LEU A 123 -2.02 -3.86 -3.51
CA LEU A 123 -3.05 -3.31 -4.38
C LEU A 123 -4.23 -2.95 -3.48
N HIS A 124 -4.63 -1.68 -3.44
CA HIS A 124 -5.59 -1.27 -2.41
C HIS A 124 -6.84 -2.17 -2.36
N SER A 125 -7.50 -2.33 -3.49
CA SER A 125 -8.70 -3.17 -3.66
C SER A 125 -9.08 -3.25 -5.13
N LEU A 126 -9.96 -4.16 -5.52
CA LEU A 126 -10.52 -4.21 -6.89
C LEU A 126 -11.25 -2.92 -7.28
N ARG A 127 -11.74 -2.17 -6.31
CA ARG A 127 -12.39 -0.87 -6.52
C ARG A 127 -11.41 0.24 -6.90
N ALA A 128 -10.22 0.21 -6.34
CA ALA A 128 -9.25 1.30 -6.43
C ALA A 128 -8.09 1.05 -7.40
N VAL A 129 -7.97 -0.18 -7.88
CA VAL A 129 -6.96 -0.57 -8.87
C VAL A 129 -7.66 -1.29 -10.02
N PRO A 130 -7.75 -0.69 -11.21
CA PRO A 130 -8.33 -1.34 -12.38
C PRO A 130 -7.57 -2.62 -12.78
N THR A 131 -8.23 -3.50 -13.52
CA THR A 131 -7.73 -4.84 -13.87
C THR A 131 -6.39 -4.83 -14.61
N GLU A 132 -6.25 -3.99 -15.64
CA GLU A 132 -5.02 -3.91 -16.43
C GLU A 132 -3.83 -3.41 -15.61
N PRO A 133 -3.91 -2.27 -14.86
CA PRO A 133 -2.87 -1.86 -13.93
C PRO A 133 -2.51 -2.90 -12.86
N MET A 134 -3.53 -3.62 -12.34
CA MET A 134 -3.30 -4.70 -11.38
C MET A 134 -2.41 -5.81 -11.98
N SER A 135 -2.78 -6.27 -13.18
CA SER A 135 -2.02 -7.28 -13.92
C SER A 135 -0.60 -6.79 -14.27
N GLU A 136 -0.46 -5.51 -14.67
CA GLU A 136 0.83 -4.90 -14.98
C GLU A 136 1.77 -4.94 -13.77
N VAL A 137 1.29 -4.54 -12.58
CA VAL A 137 2.10 -4.57 -11.35
C VAL A 137 2.46 -5.99 -10.95
N ILE A 138 1.49 -6.92 -10.93
CA ILE A 138 1.75 -8.31 -10.58
C ILE A 138 2.82 -8.91 -11.51
N ASN A 139 2.68 -8.74 -12.82
CA ASN A 139 3.64 -9.26 -13.80
C ASN A 139 5.02 -8.59 -13.68
N HIS A 140 5.07 -7.28 -13.40
CA HIS A 140 6.34 -6.58 -13.20
C HIS A 140 7.15 -7.22 -12.07
N PHE A 141 6.54 -7.42 -10.92
CA PHE A 141 7.23 -7.96 -9.75
C PHE A 141 7.48 -9.48 -9.85
N ALA A 142 6.56 -10.26 -10.43
CA ALA A 142 6.77 -11.69 -10.67
C ALA A 142 8.00 -11.97 -11.57
N ASN A 143 8.27 -11.07 -12.51
CA ASN A 143 9.41 -11.23 -13.43
C ASN A 143 10.73 -10.68 -12.88
N ASN A 144 10.70 -9.80 -11.86
CA ASN A 144 11.88 -9.05 -11.40
C ASN A 144 12.27 -9.34 -9.94
N SER A 145 11.45 -10.08 -9.19
CA SER A 145 11.69 -10.37 -7.76
C SER A 145 11.53 -11.85 -7.47
N SER A 146 12.37 -12.40 -6.59
CA SER A 146 12.37 -13.83 -6.28
C SER A 146 11.16 -14.25 -5.43
N VAL A 147 10.75 -13.47 -4.46
CA VAL A 147 9.51 -13.64 -3.65
C VAL A 147 9.12 -12.27 -3.09
N CYS A 148 7.95 -11.80 -3.44
CA CYS A 148 7.41 -10.55 -2.92
C CYS A 148 5.97 -10.78 -2.46
N PRO A 149 5.64 -10.61 -1.17
CA PRO A 149 4.26 -10.79 -0.71
C PRO A 149 3.35 -9.77 -1.38
N ILE A 150 2.21 -10.25 -1.86
CA ILE A 150 1.17 -9.42 -2.50
C ILE A 150 -0.02 -9.34 -1.57
N HIS A 151 -0.41 -8.13 -1.20
CA HIS A 151 -1.54 -7.86 -0.33
C HIS A 151 -2.64 -7.09 -1.06
N VAL A 152 -3.87 -7.37 -0.72
CA VAL A 152 -5.05 -6.67 -1.24
C VAL A 152 -6.17 -6.66 -0.20
N HIS A 153 -6.87 -5.54 -0.05
CA HIS A 153 -8.15 -5.53 0.65
C HIS A 153 -9.23 -6.08 -0.27
N ILE A 154 -9.98 -7.06 0.20
CA ILE A 154 -10.99 -7.70 -0.64
C ILE A 154 -12.22 -8.11 0.18
N ALA A 155 -13.40 -7.81 -0.34
CA ALA A 155 -14.70 -8.11 0.28
C ALA A 155 -14.84 -7.56 1.72
N GLU A 156 -14.22 -6.39 1.98
CA GLU A 156 -14.19 -5.75 3.29
C GLU A 156 -15.59 -5.30 3.76
N GLN A 157 -16.40 -4.81 2.81
CA GLN A 157 -17.73 -4.27 3.10
C GLN A 157 -18.77 -4.84 2.14
N THR A 158 -20.01 -5.01 2.61
CA THR A 158 -21.14 -5.46 1.77
C THR A 158 -21.30 -4.63 0.50
N ARG A 159 -21.17 -3.31 0.62
CA ARG A 159 -21.28 -2.39 -0.52
C ARG A 159 -20.18 -2.64 -1.56
N GLU A 160 -18.97 -2.98 -1.17
CA GLU A 160 -17.90 -3.37 -2.10
C GLU A 160 -18.31 -4.62 -2.91
N VAL A 161 -18.86 -5.62 -2.22
CA VAL A 161 -19.34 -6.85 -2.88
C VAL A 161 -20.45 -6.56 -3.88
N GLU A 162 -21.44 -5.73 -3.51
CA GLU A 162 -22.55 -5.33 -4.40
C GLU A 162 -22.02 -4.58 -5.63
N HIS A 163 -21.11 -3.63 -5.43
CA HIS A 163 -20.50 -2.88 -6.53
C HIS A 163 -19.62 -3.77 -7.42
N ALA A 164 -18.88 -4.72 -6.86
CA ALA A 164 -18.10 -5.67 -7.65
C ALA A 164 -19.00 -6.55 -8.52
N ILE A 165 -20.10 -7.07 -7.98
CA ILE A 165 -21.08 -7.85 -8.76
C ILE A 165 -21.64 -7.00 -9.90
N ALA A 166 -22.00 -5.75 -9.63
CA ALA A 166 -22.56 -4.84 -10.64
C ALA A 166 -21.55 -4.50 -11.75
N SER A 167 -20.27 -4.31 -11.41
CA SER A 167 -19.25 -3.83 -12.35
C SER A 167 -18.45 -4.96 -13.01
N LEU A 168 -18.19 -6.05 -12.29
CA LEU A 168 -17.35 -7.17 -12.73
C LEU A 168 -18.15 -8.46 -13.02
N GLY A 169 -19.44 -8.47 -12.69
CA GLY A 169 -20.32 -9.63 -12.85
C GLY A 169 -20.11 -10.75 -11.83
N LYS A 170 -19.21 -10.56 -10.85
CA LYS A 170 -18.80 -11.58 -9.88
C LYS A 170 -18.52 -10.99 -8.50
N ARG A 171 -18.52 -11.86 -7.49
CA ARG A 171 -18.05 -11.50 -6.15
C ARG A 171 -16.53 -11.25 -6.19
N PRO A 172 -16.00 -10.35 -5.33
CA PRO A 172 -14.59 -9.94 -5.39
C PRO A 172 -13.58 -11.09 -5.36
N VAL A 173 -13.73 -12.03 -4.44
CA VAL A 173 -12.81 -13.17 -4.29
C VAL A 173 -12.92 -14.13 -5.49
N GLU A 174 -14.13 -14.41 -5.96
CA GLU A 174 -14.38 -15.25 -7.13
C GLU A 174 -13.70 -14.65 -8.37
N TRP A 175 -13.87 -13.33 -8.56
CA TRP A 175 -13.24 -12.61 -9.65
C TRP A 175 -11.69 -12.69 -9.56
N LEU A 176 -11.13 -12.47 -8.36
CA LEU A 176 -9.68 -12.52 -8.16
C LEU A 176 -9.10 -13.90 -8.53
N LEU A 177 -9.71 -14.97 -8.04
CA LEU A 177 -9.25 -16.35 -8.27
C LEU A 177 -9.34 -16.78 -9.73
N GLU A 178 -10.25 -16.20 -10.51
CA GLU A 178 -10.37 -16.50 -11.93
C GLU A 178 -9.42 -15.70 -12.83
N ASN A 179 -9.01 -14.52 -12.39
CA ASN A 179 -8.21 -13.61 -13.20
C ASN A 179 -6.72 -13.59 -12.82
N HIS A 180 -6.39 -14.06 -11.64
CA HIS A 180 -5.00 -14.10 -11.16
C HIS A 180 -4.67 -15.45 -10.52
N ALA A 181 -3.45 -15.91 -10.74
CA ALA A 181 -2.92 -17.09 -10.06
C ALA A 181 -2.67 -16.73 -8.59
N VAL A 182 -3.55 -17.21 -7.70
CA VAL A 182 -3.38 -17.08 -6.26
C VAL A 182 -2.85 -18.41 -5.75
N ASP A 183 -1.60 -18.46 -5.39
CA ASP A 183 -0.91 -19.66 -4.92
C ASP A 183 -0.25 -19.44 -3.54
N LYS A 184 0.47 -20.45 -3.09
CA LYS A 184 1.21 -20.40 -1.81
C LYS A 184 2.61 -19.82 -2.06
N GLN A 185 2.70 -18.53 -2.27
CA GLN A 185 3.99 -17.84 -2.26
C GLN A 185 4.42 -17.47 -0.85
#